data_3e69c5105b85318564a84ca8ebbfdd28
#
_entry.id   3e69c5105b85318564a84ca8ebbfdd28
#
_cell.length_a   1.000
_cell.length_b   1.000
_cell.length_c   1.000
_cell.angle_alpha   90.00
_cell.angle_beta   90.00
_cell.angle_gamma   90.00
#
_symmetry.space_group_name_H-M   'P 1'
#
loop_
_entity.id
_entity.type
_entity.pdbx_description
1 polymer ?
#
loop_
_entity_poly.entity_id
_entity_poly.type
_entity_poly.pdbx_seq_one_letter_code
_entity_poly.pdbx_strand_id
1 'polypeptide(L)'
;MNPNEAAEQVDVLIAGAGPTGLSTALALAPLGLRVVLADPQDAARLADPPPDGRELALTHRTEALLRQWGLWERLPAQARAPLQAASVSTGGAQAALRLDASHARVGLPPLPALPRPGWLPQALPWLPDLAARALGEAAPAPIDADTHLGTLVSQNALRRVLWEGCAALPGVRVLAGHRLESMQRDDDGVTVRLVGPQGQARVLRASLLVAADGRLSAVRRMAGLVADLHDFGRSAIVCRMRHEQPHRQVAHEAFHHGHTLAVLPLADASDPGEGGQAGALPPHCSSFVVTAPSELAQRWMALPAADYAATVEPWLDGQLGRIQPGPGEESRRHLYPLVATWAPRLVSQRVVLVGDAAVGMHPVTAHGFNLGLYSAETLARQIARRARGGRVDPADARALEAYDREHRHTARWIFHGTNAIVRLFTDDRPAARLARQATLHLAERLPPVKALVVRQLVDA
;
A
#
# COMPACT_ATOMS: atom_id res chain seq x y z
N MET A 1 15.54 -35.59 -0.83
CA MET A 1 16.63 -34.60 -0.60
C MET A 1 17.92 -35.33 -0.70
N ASN A 2 18.80 -34.88 -1.56
CA ASN A 2 20.16 -35.48 -1.66
C ASN A 2 20.94 -35.01 -0.42
N PRO A 3 21.42 -35.90 0.47
CA PRO A 3 22.02 -35.51 1.74
C PRO A 3 23.39 -34.83 1.64
N ASN A 4 23.90 -34.56 0.45
CA ASN A 4 25.26 -34.09 0.23
C ASN A 4 25.37 -32.63 -0.29
N GLU A 5 24.28 -31.87 -0.45
CA GLU A 5 24.37 -30.44 -0.73
C GLU A 5 24.34 -29.69 0.61
N ALA A 6 25.50 -29.22 1.05
CA ALA A 6 25.58 -28.36 2.22
C ALA A 6 24.70 -27.11 2.00
N ALA A 7 23.65 -26.97 2.78
CA ALA A 7 22.77 -25.83 2.68
C ALA A 7 23.53 -24.52 2.95
N GLU A 8 23.43 -23.58 2.06
CA GLU A 8 24.01 -22.24 2.26
C GLU A 8 23.35 -21.57 3.46
N GLN A 9 24.13 -21.10 4.43
CA GLN A 9 23.66 -20.46 5.67
C GLN A 9 23.48 -18.97 5.47
N VAL A 10 22.30 -18.45 5.81
CA VAL A 10 21.97 -17.02 5.81
C VAL A 10 21.25 -16.64 7.10
N ASP A 11 21.26 -15.38 7.47
CA ASP A 11 20.57 -14.95 8.70
C ASP A 11 19.07 -14.77 8.44
N VAL A 12 18.71 -14.14 7.30
CA VAL A 12 17.32 -13.91 6.89
C VAL A 12 17.13 -14.29 5.43
N LEU A 13 16.11 -15.09 5.15
CA LEU A 13 15.60 -15.32 3.80
C LEU A 13 14.26 -14.62 3.65
N ILE A 14 14.11 -13.78 2.61
CA ILE A 14 12.86 -13.09 2.28
C ILE A 14 12.28 -13.73 1.01
N ALA A 15 11.08 -14.25 1.10
CA ALA A 15 10.33 -14.75 -0.06
C ALA A 15 9.53 -13.61 -0.69
N GLY A 16 9.94 -13.19 -1.89
CA GLY A 16 9.36 -12.07 -2.65
C GLY A 16 10.25 -10.82 -2.64
N ALA A 17 10.60 -10.32 -3.84
CA ALA A 17 11.31 -9.06 -4.06
C ALA A 17 10.38 -7.96 -4.60
N GLY A 18 9.11 -7.98 -4.19
CA GLY A 18 8.18 -6.88 -4.36
C GLY A 18 8.53 -5.68 -3.46
N PRO A 19 7.76 -4.57 -3.53
CA PRO A 19 8.05 -3.36 -2.76
C PRO A 19 8.27 -3.62 -1.27
N THR A 20 7.42 -4.43 -0.63
CA THR A 20 7.56 -4.76 0.80
C THR A 20 8.78 -5.64 1.09
N GLY A 21 9.08 -6.63 0.23
CA GLY A 21 10.25 -7.49 0.43
C GLY A 21 11.55 -6.71 0.34
N LEU A 22 11.69 -5.85 -0.68
CA LEU A 22 12.84 -4.94 -0.83
C LEU A 22 12.93 -3.97 0.35
N SER A 23 11.82 -3.38 0.78
CA SER A 23 11.78 -2.51 1.96
C SER A 23 12.19 -3.23 3.25
N THR A 24 11.82 -4.51 3.37
CA THR A 24 12.23 -5.34 4.53
C THR A 24 13.74 -5.58 4.53
N ALA A 25 14.32 -5.84 3.37
CA ALA A 25 15.78 -6.00 3.26
C ALA A 25 16.51 -4.70 3.62
N LEU A 26 16.03 -3.54 3.12
CA LEU A 26 16.57 -2.22 3.46
C LEU A 26 16.48 -1.93 4.96
N ALA A 27 15.37 -2.26 5.60
CA ALA A 27 15.16 -2.03 7.02
C ALA A 27 16.05 -2.94 7.91
N LEU A 28 16.35 -4.17 7.46
CA LEU A 28 17.17 -5.14 8.19
C LEU A 28 18.68 -4.96 7.96
N ALA A 29 19.08 -4.37 6.83
CA ALA A 29 20.48 -4.21 6.47
C ALA A 29 21.35 -3.52 7.54
N PRO A 30 20.89 -2.44 8.22
CA PRO A 30 21.68 -1.77 9.27
C PRO A 30 21.99 -2.68 10.48
N LEU A 31 21.30 -3.80 10.61
CA LEU A 31 21.54 -4.76 11.70
C LEU A 31 22.73 -5.69 11.45
N GLY A 32 23.42 -5.56 10.31
CA GLY A 32 24.58 -6.40 9.95
C GLY A 32 24.22 -7.84 9.59
N LEU A 33 22.97 -8.13 9.27
CA LEU A 33 22.46 -9.45 8.91
C LEU A 33 22.74 -9.77 7.43
N ARG A 34 23.04 -11.04 7.14
CA ARG A 34 23.11 -11.56 5.77
C ARG A 34 21.69 -11.85 5.28
N VAL A 35 21.18 -10.99 4.41
CA VAL A 35 19.81 -11.06 3.89
C VAL A 35 19.82 -11.58 2.46
N VAL A 36 19.02 -12.61 2.18
CA VAL A 36 18.79 -13.12 0.83
C VAL A 36 17.31 -12.94 0.50
N LEU A 37 17.03 -12.35 -0.68
CA LEU A 37 15.66 -12.33 -1.23
C LEU A 37 15.57 -13.39 -2.34
N ALA A 38 14.45 -14.09 -2.44
CA ALA A 38 14.15 -14.99 -3.54
C ALA A 38 12.84 -14.57 -4.21
N ASP A 39 12.86 -14.39 -5.54
CA ASP A 39 11.69 -14.00 -6.32
C ASP A 39 11.64 -14.78 -7.64
N PRO A 40 10.45 -15.25 -8.09
CA PRO A 40 10.31 -15.97 -9.34
C PRO A 40 10.53 -15.11 -10.59
N GLN A 41 10.47 -13.78 -10.49
CA GLN A 41 10.77 -12.88 -11.61
C GLN A 41 12.27 -12.85 -11.89
N ASP A 42 12.63 -12.70 -13.17
CA ASP A 42 14.02 -12.52 -13.58
C ASP A 42 14.60 -11.16 -13.12
N ALA A 43 15.93 -11.07 -13.12
CA ALA A 43 16.65 -9.91 -12.62
C ALA A 43 16.35 -8.63 -13.44
N ALA A 44 16.20 -8.75 -14.75
CA ALA A 44 15.91 -7.60 -15.60
C ALA A 44 14.53 -6.99 -15.26
N ARG A 45 13.52 -7.84 -15.06
CA ARG A 45 12.17 -7.42 -14.69
C ARG A 45 12.06 -6.90 -13.25
N LEU A 46 12.93 -7.35 -12.35
CA LEU A 46 13.00 -6.81 -10.99
C LEU A 46 13.70 -5.45 -10.98
N ALA A 47 14.78 -5.30 -11.76
CA ALA A 47 15.55 -4.06 -11.85
C ALA A 47 14.80 -2.97 -12.62
N ASP A 48 14.09 -3.32 -13.69
CA ASP A 48 13.29 -2.39 -14.49
C ASP A 48 11.86 -2.93 -14.69
N PRO A 49 11.01 -2.81 -13.66
CA PRO A 49 9.64 -3.28 -13.74
C PRO A 49 8.83 -2.43 -14.74
N PRO A 50 8.05 -3.06 -15.63
CA PRO A 50 7.22 -2.32 -16.57
C PRO A 50 6.16 -1.48 -15.83
N PRO A 51 5.73 -0.36 -16.42
CA PRO A 51 4.59 0.39 -15.92
C PRO A 51 3.35 -0.50 -15.79
N ASP A 52 2.69 -0.44 -14.65
CA ASP A 52 1.47 -1.20 -14.37
C ASP A 52 0.27 -0.31 -14.04
N GLY A 53 0.43 0.99 -14.28
CA GLY A 53 -0.58 2.03 -14.10
C GLY A 53 -0.87 2.41 -12.65
N ARG A 54 -0.34 1.68 -11.67
CA ARG A 54 -0.64 1.95 -10.26
C ARG A 54 0.19 3.11 -9.71
N GLU A 55 -0.51 4.02 -9.06
CA GLU A 55 0.06 5.09 -8.26
C GLU A 55 -0.10 4.76 -6.77
N LEU A 56 0.92 5.03 -5.99
CA LEU A 56 0.93 4.81 -4.55
C LEU A 56 0.92 6.17 -3.85
N ALA A 57 -0.07 6.42 -3.00
CA ALA A 57 -0.06 7.59 -2.14
C ALA A 57 0.83 7.30 -0.93
N LEU A 58 2.01 7.90 -0.92
CA LEU A 58 2.98 7.76 0.16
C LEU A 58 2.65 8.75 1.27
N THR A 59 2.60 8.26 2.51
CA THR A 59 2.47 9.10 3.69
C THR A 59 3.79 9.81 4.01
N HIS A 60 3.76 10.87 4.81
CA HIS A 60 4.97 11.58 5.24
C HIS A 60 5.95 10.66 5.97
N ARG A 61 5.45 9.70 6.75
CA ARG A 61 6.29 8.67 7.38
C ARG A 61 7.02 7.82 6.35
N THR A 62 6.32 7.39 5.30
CA THR A 62 6.92 6.62 4.21
C THR A 62 7.97 7.44 3.47
N GLU A 63 7.70 8.71 3.19
CA GLU A 63 8.68 9.64 2.60
C GLU A 63 9.92 9.79 3.47
N ALA A 64 9.73 9.98 4.79
CA ALA A 64 10.83 10.12 5.75
C ALA A 64 11.73 8.87 5.77
N LEU A 65 11.14 7.67 5.74
CA LEU A 65 11.89 6.41 5.65
C LEU A 65 12.66 6.29 4.34
N LEU A 66 12.06 6.64 3.21
CA LEU A 66 12.74 6.64 1.92
C LEU A 66 13.90 7.65 1.89
N ARG A 67 13.75 8.83 2.53
CA ARG A 67 14.84 9.82 2.71
C ARG A 67 15.96 9.26 3.59
N GLN A 68 15.60 8.63 4.70
CA GLN A 68 16.58 8.00 5.60
C GLN A 68 17.41 6.93 4.88
N TRP A 69 16.81 6.21 3.92
CA TRP A 69 17.51 5.23 3.09
C TRP A 69 18.24 5.85 1.88
N GLY A 70 18.15 7.18 1.68
CA GLY A 70 18.75 7.88 0.53
C GLY A 70 18.10 7.54 -0.81
N LEU A 71 16.83 7.13 -0.79
CA LEU A 71 16.09 6.67 -1.97
C LEU A 71 15.11 7.72 -2.50
N TRP A 72 14.64 8.64 -1.66
CA TRP A 72 13.66 9.64 -2.04
C TRP A 72 14.16 10.54 -3.18
N GLU A 73 15.39 10.99 -3.11
CA GLU A 73 16.00 11.86 -4.11
C GLU A 73 16.34 11.16 -5.41
N ARG A 74 16.39 9.81 -5.42
CA ARG A 74 16.56 8.99 -6.62
C ARG A 74 15.27 8.81 -7.41
N LEU A 75 14.11 9.05 -6.79
CA LEU A 75 12.84 9.06 -7.52
C LEU A 75 12.83 10.24 -8.50
N PRO A 76 12.56 10.02 -9.78
CA PRO A 76 12.45 11.10 -10.75
C PRO A 76 11.39 12.13 -10.33
N ALA A 77 11.63 13.42 -10.54
CA ALA A 77 10.69 14.47 -10.17
C ALA A 77 9.30 14.26 -10.82
N GLN A 78 9.28 13.84 -12.08
CA GLN A 78 8.05 13.50 -12.82
C GLN A 78 7.34 12.23 -12.34
N ALA A 79 7.95 11.45 -11.46
CA ALA A 79 7.32 10.31 -10.82
C ALA A 79 6.75 10.64 -9.43
N ARG A 80 6.86 11.89 -8.98
CA ARG A 80 6.40 12.38 -7.67
C ARG A 80 5.37 13.48 -7.86
N ALA A 81 4.11 13.24 -7.52
CA ALA A 81 3.04 14.22 -7.59
C ALA A 81 2.54 14.53 -6.18
N PRO A 82 2.76 15.75 -5.64
CA PRO A 82 2.23 16.12 -4.35
C PRO A 82 0.70 16.13 -4.39
N LEU A 83 0.06 15.62 -3.34
CA LEU A 83 -1.37 15.56 -3.18
C LEU A 83 -1.83 16.68 -2.24
N GLN A 84 -2.35 17.78 -2.80
CA GLN A 84 -2.78 18.93 -2.01
C GLN A 84 -4.12 18.71 -1.31
N ALA A 85 -5.04 18.02 -1.99
CA ALA A 85 -6.36 17.75 -1.45
C ALA A 85 -6.93 16.44 -1.99
N ALA A 86 -7.90 15.90 -1.25
CA ALA A 86 -8.77 14.82 -1.70
C ALA A 86 -10.23 15.30 -1.66
N SER A 87 -10.98 14.95 -2.70
CA SER A 87 -12.39 15.29 -2.87
C SER A 87 -13.20 14.01 -3.03
N VAL A 88 -14.22 13.84 -2.21
CA VAL A 88 -15.12 12.68 -2.25
C VAL A 88 -16.50 13.15 -2.68
N SER A 89 -17.10 12.49 -3.67
CA SER A 89 -18.45 12.75 -4.16
C SER A 89 -19.31 11.48 -4.25
N THR A 90 -20.62 11.63 -4.31
CA THR A 90 -21.56 10.51 -4.46
C THR A 90 -22.36 10.59 -5.78
N GLY A 91 -21.70 11.05 -6.85
CA GLY A 91 -22.32 11.35 -8.13
C GLY A 91 -22.97 12.75 -8.11
N GLY A 92 -22.47 13.64 -8.95
CA GLY A 92 -22.84 15.05 -9.01
C GLY A 92 -21.61 15.96 -8.88
N ALA A 93 -21.68 17.12 -9.53
CA ALA A 93 -20.55 18.06 -9.67
C ALA A 93 -20.02 18.63 -8.34
N GLN A 94 -20.78 18.52 -7.24
CA GLN A 94 -20.36 19.05 -5.93
C GLN A 94 -19.71 17.99 -5.08
N ALA A 95 -18.50 18.29 -4.57
CA ALA A 95 -17.84 17.45 -3.59
C ALA A 95 -18.66 17.39 -2.30
N ALA A 96 -18.99 16.18 -1.84
CA ALA A 96 -19.66 15.97 -0.57
C ALA A 96 -18.71 16.10 0.62
N LEU A 97 -17.39 15.85 0.41
CA LEU A 97 -16.35 15.99 1.42
C LEU A 97 -15.05 16.41 0.74
N ARG A 98 -14.43 17.49 1.24
CA ARG A 98 -13.10 17.92 0.84
C ARG A 98 -12.14 17.85 2.02
N LEU A 99 -11.00 17.20 1.79
CA LEU A 99 -9.92 17.04 2.75
C LEU A 99 -8.67 17.71 2.18
N ASP A 100 -7.98 18.50 2.98
CA ASP A 100 -6.65 19.05 2.69
C ASP A 100 -5.81 19.08 3.96
N ALA A 101 -4.52 19.35 3.83
CA ALA A 101 -3.58 19.29 4.95
C ALA A 101 -3.88 20.31 6.06
N SER A 102 -4.60 21.40 5.77
CA SER A 102 -4.95 22.39 6.77
C SER A 102 -5.87 21.83 7.87
N HIS A 103 -6.67 20.81 7.53
CA HIS A 103 -7.53 20.12 8.49
C HIS A 103 -6.75 19.38 9.58
N ALA A 104 -5.49 18.94 9.32
CA ALA A 104 -4.66 18.30 10.34
C ALA A 104 -4.27 19.25 11.49
N ARG A 105 -4.32 20.57 11.27
CA ARG A 105 -3.99 21.62 12.25
C ARG A 105 -5.09 21.93 13.23
N VAL A 106 -6.31 21.47 12.97
CA VAL A 106 -7.44 21.68 13.87
C VAL A 106 -7.16 20.92 15.16
N GLY A 107 -6.89 21.64 16.25
CA GLY A 107 -6.79 21.07 17.59
C GLY A 107 -8.09 20.33 17.91
N LEU A 108 -7.98 19.04 18.24
CA LEU A 108 -9.15 18.32 18.74
C LEU A 108 -9.49 18.89 20.12
N PRO A 109 -10.71 19.42 20.34
CA PRO A 109 -11.11 19.78 21.69
C PRO A 109 -11.02 18.52 22.57
N PRO A 110 -10.63 18.61 23.86
CA PRO A 110 -10.72 17.49 24.74
C PRO A 110 -12.16 16.98 24.71
N LEU A 111 -12.32 15.73 24.27
CA LEU A 111 -13.65 15.11 24.29
C LEU A 111 -14.10 15.06 25.75
N PRO A 112 -15.25 15.64 26.10
CA PRO A 112 -15.81 15.41 27.41
C PRO A 112 -15.92 13.90 27.59
N ALA A 113 -15.57 13.39 28.78
CA ALA A 113 -15.79 12.00 29.13
C ALA A 113 -17.30 11.75 29.02
N LEU A 114 -17.73 11.28 27.86
CA LEU A 114 -19.15 10.97 27.64
C LEU A 114 -19.48 9.76 28.49
N PRO A 115 -20.47 9.87 29.42
CA PRO A 115 -20.98 8.71 30.10
C PRO A 115 -21.47 7.72 29.05
N ARG A 116 -21.03 6.47 29.14
CA ARG A 116 -21.46 5.40 28.23
C ARG A 116 -22.98 5.29 28.30
N PRO A 117 -23.70 5.62 27.21
CA PRO A 117 -25.14 5.37 27.20
C PRO A 117 -25.36 3.87 27.26
N GLY A 118 -26.17 3.37 28.17
CA GLY A 118 -26.42 1.93 28.38
C GLY A 118 -27.04 1.20 27.18
N TRP A 119 -27.34 1.92 26.10
CA TRP A 119 -27.89 1.37 24.85
C TRP A 119 -26.82 1.16 23.76
N LEU A 120 -25.55 1.56 23.97
CA LEU A 120 -24.50 1.32 22.98
C LEU A 120 -24.22 -0.19 22.90
N PRO A 121 -24.38 -0.84 21.75
CA PRO A 121 -24.10 -2.24 21.61
C PRO A 121 -22.67 -2.53 22.03
N GLN A 122 -22.46 -3.62 22.79
CA GLN A 122 -21.11 -4.14 23.11
C GLN A 122 -20.28 -4.49 21.85
N ALA A 123 -20.87 -4.36 20.67
CA ALA A 123 -20.31 -4.65 19.37
C ALA A 123 -19.28 -3.62 18.83
N LEU A 124 -19.04 -2.52 19.54
CA LEU A 124 -18.03 -1.52 19.14
C LEU A 124 -17.02 -1.26 20.28
N PRO A 125 -16.28 -2.28 20.76
CA PRO A 125 -15.31 -2.11 21.85
C PRO A 125 -14.14 -1.18 21.52
N TRP A 126 -14.03 -0.77 20.27
CA TRP A 126 -12.93 -0.02 19.69
C TRP A 126 -13.14 1.51 19.64
N LEU A 127 -14.37 2.00 19.77
CA LEU A 127 -14.67 3.43 19.71
C LEU A 127 -13.92 4.26 20.77
N PRO A 128 -13.80 3.79 22.05
CA PRO A 128 -13.04 4.49 23.09
C PRO A 128 -11.54 4.54 22.82
N ASP A 129 -10.96 3.47 22.24
CA ASP A 129 -9.52 3.40 21.95
C ASP A 129 -9.12 4.29 20.77
N LEU A 130 -10.00 4.44 19.77
CA LEU A 130 -9.81 5.38 18.67
C LEU A 130 -9.77 6.83 19.18
N ALA A 131 -10.70 7.17 20.07
CA ALA A 131 -10.74 8.49 20.69
C ALA A 131 -9.55 8.74 21.63
N ALA A 132 -9.15 7.74 22.44
CA ALA A 132 -8.02 7.85 23.36
C ALA A 132 -6.67 8.00 22.63
N ARG A 133 -6.49 7.31 21.50
CA ARG A 133 -5.27 7.44 20.66
C ARG A 133 -5.22 8.75 19.91
N ALA A 134 -6.34 9.23 19.40
CA ALA A 134 -6.42 10.55 18.80
C ALA A 134 -6.07 11.68 19.79
N LEU A 135 -6.16 11.39 21.09
CA LEU A 135 -6.00 12.37 22.17
C LEU A 135 -4.72 12.18 23.02
N GLY A 136 -4.04 11.03 22.93
CA GLY A 136 -3.03 10.62 23.93
C GLY A 136 -1.61 10.43 23.44
N GLU A 137 -1.32 10.40 22.15
CA GLU A 137 0.06 10.37 21.66
C GLU A 137 0.59 11.79 21.48
N ALA A 138 1.85 12.01 21.85
CA ALA A 138 2.52 13.31 21.77
C ALA A 138 2.16 14.02 20.46
N ALA A 139 1.79 15.29 20.56
CA ALA A 139 1.43 16.10 19.41
C ALA A 139 2.45 15.88 18.29
N PRO A 140 2.04 15.43 17.10
CA PRO A 140 2.96 15.32 15.98
C PRO A 140 3.64 16.68 15.76
N ALA A 141 4.88 16.66 15.29
CA ALA A 141 5.62 17.87 14.96
C ALA A 141 4.72 18.82 14.13
N PRO A 142 4.79 20.13 14.33
CA PRO A 142 3.93 21.08 13.64
C PRO A 142 4.05 20.85 12.13
N ILE A 143 2.92 20.57 11.50
CA ILE A 143 2.82 20.41 10.05
C ILE A 143 3.03 21.78 9.43
N ASP A 144 4.07 21.96 8.62
CA ASP A 144 4.41 23.23 7.97
C ASP A 144 3.32 23.73 7.02
N ALA A 145 3.34 25.04 6.74
CA ALA A 145 2.31 25.68 5.90
C ALA A 145 2.19 25.11 4.48
N ASP A 146 3.27 24.54 3.97
CA ASP A 146 3.37 23.95 2.63
C ASP A 146 3.04 22.43 2.61
N THR A 147 2.44 21.92 3.68
CA THR A 147 2.22 20.48 3.83
C THR A 147 1.08 20.00 2.93
N HIS A 148 1.37 18.97 2.16
CA HIS A 148 0.40 18.22 1.34
C HIS A 148 -0.10 16.98 2.10
N LEU A 149 -1.14 16.31 1.59
CA LEU A 149 -1.69 15.08 2.19
C LEU A 149 -0.75 13.87 2.05
N GLY A 150 0.25 13.97 1.20
CA GLY A 150 1.21 12.93 0.86
C GLY A 150 1.63 13.08 -0.60
N THR A 151 2.46 12.17 -1.10
CA THR A 151 2.96 12.21 -2.47
C THR A 151 2.53 10.95 -3.23
N LEU A 152 1.92 11.15 -4.39
CA LEU A 152 1.67 10.05 -5.33
C LEU A 152 2.96 9.71 -6.07
N VAL A 153 3.28 8.42 -6.09
CA VAL A 153 4.49 7.89 -6.75
C VAL A 153 4.11 6.68 -7.58
N SER A 154 4.58 6.62 -8.82
CA SER A 154 4.35 5.44 -9.65
C SER A 154 5.03 4.20 -9.05
N GLN A 155 4.30 3.09 -9.02
CA GLN A 155 4.78 1.87 -8.38
C GLN A 155 6.04 1.31 -9.06
N ASN A 156 6.15 1.41 -10.38
CA ASN A 156 7.35 0.96 -11.10
C ASN A 156 8.59 1.79 -10.76
N ALA A 157 8.48 3.12 -10.67
CA ALA A 157 9.58 3.98 -10.25
C ALA A 157 10.02 3.68 -8.82
N LEU A 158 9.07 3.51 -7.90
CA LEU A 158 9.37 3.13 -6.52
C LEU A 158 10.08 1.76 -6.44
N ARG A 159 9.61 0.76 -7.18
CA ARG A 159 10.24 -0.56 -7.21
C ARG A 159 11.67 -0.51 -7.74
N ARG A 160 11.93 0.32 -8.76
CA ARG A 160 13.27 0.53 -9.31
C ARG A 160 14.22 1.07 -8.26
N VAL A 161 13.86 2.15 -7.58
CA VAL A 161 14.75 2.75 -6.56
C VAL A 161 14.93 1.85 -5.33
N LEU A 162 13.92 1.08 -4.93
CA LEU A 162 14.05 0.08 -3.86
C LEU A 162 15.00 -1.05 -4.27
N TRP A 163 14.93 -1.51 -5.51
CA TRP A 163 15.85 -2.50 -6.08
C TRP A 163 17.29 -1.98 -6.08
N GLU A 164 17.51 -0.77 -6.61
CA GLU A 164 18.82 -0.11 -6.62
C GLU A 164 19.39 0.05 -5.21
N GLY A 165 18.53 0.45 -4.25
CA GLY A 165 18.91 0.52 -2.85
C GLY A 165 19.38 -0.81 -2.29
N CYS A 166 18.65 -1.89 -2.54
CA CYS A 166 19.04 -3.23 -2.10
C CYS A 166 20.32 -3.73 -2.79
N ALA A 167 20.47 -3.49 -4.10
CA ALA A 167 21.64 -3.91 -4.86
C ALA A 167 22.94 -3.22 -4.41
N ALA A 168 22.82 -2.02 -3.82
CA ALA A 168 23.97 -1.28 -3.28
C ALA A 168 24.43 -1.77 -1.89
N LEU A 169 23.68 -2.67 -1.23
CA LEU A 169 23.99 -3.13 0.13
C LEU A 169 24.80 -4.41 0.12
N PRO A 170 26.02 -4.45 0.68
CA PRO A 170 26.92 -5.62 0.62
C PRO A 170 26.37 -6.85 1.35
N GLY A 171 25.49 -6.65 2.35
CA GLY A 171 24.84 -7.74 3.11
C GLY A 171 23.54 -8.26 2.50
N VAL A 172 23.10 -7.72 1.36
CA VAL A 172 21.84 -8.07 0.70
C VAL A 172 22.12 -8.72 -0.67
N ARG A 173 21.51 -9.86 -0.93
CA ARG A 173 21.60 -10.56 -2.21
C ARG A 173 20.23 -10.97 -2.71
N VAL A 174 19.97 -10.79 -4.00
CA VAL A 174 18.73 -11.22 -4.63
C VAL A 174 18.96 -12.44 -5.52
N LEU A 175 18.19 -13.48 -5.28
CA LEU A 175 18.07 -14.67 -6.12
C LEU A 175 16.85 -14.50 -7.04
N ALA A 176 17.06 -13.77 -8.13
CA ALA A 176 16.06 -13.59 -9.17
C ALA A 176 15.80 -14.91 -9.92
N GLY A 177 14.59 -15.12 -10.42
CA GLY A 177 14.17 -16.33 -11.10
C GLY A 177 14.00 -17.54 -10.17
N HIS A 178 14.04 -17.37 -8.85
CA HIS A 178 13.96 -18.48 -7.90
C HIS A 178 12.63 -18.47 -7.15
N ARG A 179 11.88 -19.57 -7.28
CA ARG A 179 10.61 -19.77 -6.57
C ARG A 179 10.82 -20.68 -5.37
N LEU A 180 10.27 -20.29 -4.22
CA LEU A 180 10.21 -21.14 -3.04
C LEU A 180 9.24 -22.30 -3.30
N GLU A 181 9.73 -23.53 -3.19
CA GLU A 181 8.99 -24.75 -3.46
C GLU A 181 8.54 -25.43 -2.16
N SER A 182 9.45 -25.56 -1.20
CA SER A 182 9.16 -26.22 0.08
C SER A 182 10.03 -25.65 1.19
N MET A 183 9.58 -25.84 2.44
CA MET A 183 10.35 -25.50 3.61
C MET A 183 10.19 -26.53 4.72
N GLN A 184 11.24 -26.69 5.53
CA GLN A 184 11.25 -27.46 6.77
C GLN A 184 11.79 -26.60 7.90
N ARG A 185 11.20 -26.71 9.09
CA ARG A 185 11.55 -25.89 10.25
C ARG A 185 11.98 -26.77 11.40
N ASP A 186 12.96 -26.32 12.13
CA ASP A 186 13.38 -26.86 13.42
C ASP A 186 13.65 -25.71 14.42
N ASP A 187 14.20 -26.03 15.58
CA ASP A 187 14.46 -25.05 16.62
C ASP A 187 15.55 -24.03 16.24
N ASP A 188 16.45 -24.40 15.32
CA ASP A 188 17.61 -23.60 14.95
C ASP A 188 17.42 -22.81 13.65
N GLY A 189 16.43 -23.16 12.82
CA GLY A 189 16.25 -22.46 11.54
C GLY A 189 15.15 -23.00 10.64
N VAL A 190 15.14 -22.47 9.43
CA VAL A 190 14.27 -22.88 8.32
C VAL A 190 15.14 -23.31 7.16
N THR A 191 15.02 -24.55 6.74
CA THR A 191 15.63 -25.06 5.49
C THR A 191 14.63 -24.89 4.37
N VAL A 192 15.02 -24.16 3.34
CA VAL A 192 14.17 -23.80 2.21
C VAL A 192 14.75 -24.35 0.92
N ARG A 193 13.92 -25.03 0.13
CA ARG A 193 14.23 -25.46 -1.23
C ARG A 193 13.68 -24.42 -2.21
N LEU A 194 14.56 -23.83 -2.99
CA LEU A 194 14.24 -22.94 -4.10
C LEU A 194 14.41 -23.69 -5.42
N VAL A 195 13.60 -23.35 -6.41
CA VAL A 195 13.71 -23.83 -7.79
C VAL A 195 14.00 -22.65 -8.69
N GLY A 196 15.12 -22.72 -9.39
CA GLY A 196 15.58 -21.71 -10.34
C GLY A 196 14.93 -21.82 -11.72
N PRO A 197 15.29 -20.92 -12.67
CA PRO A 197 14.65 -20.80 -13.99
C PRO A 197 14.73 -22.06 -14.84
N GLN A 198 15.78 -22.86 -14.67
CA GLN A 198 16.00 -24.09 -15.44
C GLN A 198 15.64 -25.35 -14.62
N GLY A 199 14.89 -25.21 -13.53
CA GLY A 199 14.50 -26.32 -12.67
C GLY A 199 15.59 -26.78 -11.68
N GLN A 200 16.75 -26.11 -11.66
CA GLN A 200 17.82 -26.42 -10.69
C GLN A 200 17.36 -26.08 -9.28
N ALA A 201 17.59 -27.00 -8.38
CA ALA A 201 17.29 -26.81 -6.97
C ALA A 201 18.43 -26.10 -6.26
N ARG A 202 18.12 -25.22 -5.33
CA ARG A 202 19.03 -24.60 -4.38
C ARG A 202 18.48 -24.73 -2.97
N VAL A 203 19.31 -25.17 -2.04
CA VAL A 203 18.90 -25.30 -0.63
C VAL A 203 19.58 -24.23 0.19
N LEU A 204 18.77 -23.47 0.93
CA LEU A 204 19.21 -22.42 1.87
C LEU A 204 18.73 -22.78 3.26
N ARG A 205 19.55 -22.48 4.26
CA ARG A 205 19.14 -22.51 5.67
C ARG A 205 19.21 -21.11 6.25
N ALA A 206 18.09 -20.62 6.74
CA ALA A 206 17.96 -19.29 7.32
C ALA A 206 17.60 -19.39 8.80
N SER A 207 18.08 -18.45 9.61
CA SER A 207 17.59 -18.29 11.00
C SER A 207 16.13 -17.82 11.03
N LEU A 208 15.75 -16.96 10.08
CA LEU A 208 14.39 -16.43 9.91
C LEU A 208 13.97 -16.44 8.44
N LEU A 209 12.74 -16.90 8.17
CA LEU A 209 12.09 -16.76 6.88
C LEU A 209 11.02 -15.66 6.96
N VAL A 210 11.13 -14.66 6.10
CA VAL A 210 10.15 -13.57 5.95
C VAL A 210 9.29 -13.82 4.72
N ALA A 211 7.98 -13.91 4.89
CA ALA A 211 7.02 -14.02 3.80
C ALA A 211 6.61 -12.62 3.31
N ALA A 212 7.07 -12.24 2.12
CA ALA A 212 6.71 -11.03 1.39
C ALA A 212 6.14 -11.35 -0.01
N ASP A 213 5.60 -12.56 -0.18
CA ASP A 213 5.16 -13.18 -1.43
C ASP A 213 3.68 -12.86 -1.78
N GLY A 214 3.13 -11.82 -1.17
CA GLY A 214 1.84 -11.21 -1.54
C GLY A 214 0.61 -11.90 -0.95
N ARG A 215 -0.56 -11.46 -1.38
CA ARG A 215 -1.88 -11.84 -0.80
C ARG A 215 -2.15 -13.33 -0.77
N LEU A 216 -1.71 -14.04 -1.80
CA LEU A 216 -1.86 -15.49 -1.93
C LEU A 216 -0.61 -16.24 -1.44
N SER A 217 0.09 -15.71 -0.46
CA SER A 217 1.36 -16.21 0.07
C SER A 217 1.42 -17.75 0.18
N ALA A 218 2.37 -18.34 -0.53
CA ALA A 218 2.67 -19.76 -0.42
C ALA A 218 3.38 -20.07 0.90
N VAL A 219 4.29 -19.18 1.31
CA VAL A 219 5.02 -19.31 2.58
C VAL A 219 4.07 -19.31 3.77
N ARG A 220 3.07 -18.41 3.78
CA ARG A 220 2.03 -18.39 4.82
C ARG A 220 1.33 -19.75 4.95
N ARG A 221 0.90 -20.33 3.82
CA ARG A 221 0.23 -21.65 3.80
C ARG A 221 1.15 -22.76 4.30
N MET A 222 2.41 -22.78 3.82
CA MET A 222 3.40 -23.78 4.26
C MET A 222 3.72 -23.64 5.75
N ALA A 223 3.68 -22.41 6.30
CA ALA A 223 3.90 -22.15 7.72
C ALA A 223 2.69 -22.57 8.60
N GLY A 224 1.57 -23.01 8.01
CA GLY A 224 0.35 -23.32 8.74
C GLY A 224 -0.35 -22.07 9.29
N LEU A 225 -0.03 -20.90 8.76
CA LEU A 225 -0.67 -19.63 9.13
C LEU A 225 -1.90 -19.43 8.25
N VAL A 226 -3.07 -19.37 8.89
CA VAL A 226 -4.34 -19.11 8.20
C VAL A 226 -4.49 -17.64 7.86
N ALA A 227 -5.33 -17.33 6.87
CA ALA A 227 -5.77 -15.98 6.59
C ALA A 227 -7.19 -16.01 6.06
N ASP A 228 -7.97 -15.03 6.48
CA ASP A 228 -9.27 -14.73 5.89
C ASP A 228 -9.06 -14.02 4.55
N LEU A 229 -9.59 -14.61 3.50
CA LEU A 229 -9.60 -14.01 2.16
C LEU A 229 -11.02 -13.52 1.87
N HIS A 230 -11.14 -12.25 1.54
CA HIS A 230 -12.42 -11.66 1.16
C HIS A 230 -12.34 -11.15 -0.28
N ASP A 231 -12.98 -11.87 -1.19
CA ASP A 231 -13.17 -11.42 -2.56
C ASP A 231 -14.40 -10.49 -2.60
N PHE A 232 -14.19 -9.26 -3.09
CA PHE A 232 -15.27 -8.27 -3.21
C PHE A 232 -16.17 -8.53 -4.45
N GLY A 233 -15.83 -9.50 -5.30
CA GLY A 233 -16.51 -9.73 -6.57
C GLY A 233 -16.36 -8.57 -7.56
N ARG A 234 -15.38 -7.72 -7.34
CA ARG A 234 -15.10 -6.48 -8.09
C ARG A 234 -13.67 -6.47 -8.59
N SER A 235 -13.45 -5.71 -9.66
CA SER A 235 -12.12 -5.48 -10.21
C SER A 235 -11.90 -3.98 -10.45
N ALA A 236 -10.66 -3.54 -10.31
CA ALA A 236 -10.23 -2.20 -10.64
C ALA A 236 -9.57 -2.20 -12.02
N ILE A 237 -10.02 -1.30 -12.90
CA ILE A 237 -9.34 -0.95 -14.16
C ILE A 237 -8.49 0.28 -13.87
N VAL A 238 -7.20 0.18 -14.11
CA VAL A 238 -6.24 1.27 -13.89
C VAL A 238 -5.62 1.65 -15.23
N CYS A 239 -5.64 2.94 -15.54
CA CYS A 239 -5.01 3.50 -16.74
C CYS A 239 -4.72 4.98 -16.57
N ARG A 240 -3.90 5.55 -17.44
CA ARG A 240 -3.64 6.98 -17.52
C ARG A 240 -4.44 7.61 -18.65
N MET A 241 -5.04 8.77 -18.40
CA MET A 241 -5.81 9.52 -19.37
C MET A 241 -5.40 10.99 -19.35
N ARG A 242 -5.43 11.61 -20.56
CA ARG A 242 -5.30 13.06 -20.72
C ARG A 242 -6.64 13.72 -20.49
N HIS A 243 -6.63 14.98 -20.06
CA HIS A 243 -7.83 15.78 -19.87
C HIS A 243 -7.59 17.27 -20.14
N GLU A 244 -8.67 18.00 -20.42
CA GLU A 244 -8.58 19.41 -20.85
C GLU A 244 -8.32 20.37 -19.69
N GLN A 245 -8.88 20.12 -18.50
CA GLN A 245 -8.77 20.99 -17.34
C GLN A 245 -7.71 20.50 -16.35
N PRO A 246 -6.95 21.39 -15.71
CA PRO A 246 -5.92 20.99 -14.75
C PRO A 246 -6.51 20.28 -13.53
N HIS A 247 -5.87 19.20 -13.08
CA HIS A 247 -6.26 18.44 -11.86
C HIS A 247 -5.96 19.20 -10.56
N ARG A 248 -5.15 20.27 -10.59
CA ARG A 248 -4.81 21.13 -9.44
C ARG A 248 -4.29 20.33 -8.22
N GLN A 249 -3.63 19.21 -8.46
CA GLN A 249 -3.10 18.30 -7.40
C GLN A 249 -4.18 17.80 -6.45
N VAL A 250 -5.42 17.66 -6.92
CA VAL A 250 -6.56 17.12 -6.15
C VAL A 250 -6.85 15.70 -6.62
N ALA A 251 -6.89 14.75 -5.67
CA ALA A 251 -7.45 13.43 -5.92
C ALA A 251 -8.98 13.50 -5.83
N HIS A 252 -9.66 12.91 -6.80
CA HIS A 252 -11.11 12.81 -6.81
C HIS A 252 -11.54 11.36 -6.64
N GLU A 253 -12.42 11.11 -5.70
CA GLU A 253 -13.09 9.81 -5.50
C GLU A 253 -14.59 10.01 -5.66
N ALA A 254 -15.16 9.45 -6.74
CA ALA A 254 -16.57 9.53 -7.05
C ALA A 254 -17.24 8.16 -6.90
N PHE A 255 -18.23 8.10 -6.03
CA PHE A 255 -19.02 6.88 -5.81
C PHE A 255 -20.32 6.97 -6.60
N HIS A 256 -20.36 6.25 -7.71
CA HIS A 256 -21.54 6.13 -8.57
C HIS A 256 -22.34 4.86 -8.26
N HIS A 257 -23.53 4.75 -8.83
CA HIS A 257 -24.32 3.54 -8.73
C HIS A 257 -23.63 2.39 -9.48
N GLY A 258 -23.29 1.33 -8.76
CA GLY A 258 -22.65 0.13 -9.31
C GLY A 258 -21.14 0.22 -9.59
N HIS A 259 -20.52 1.40 -9.56
CA HIS A 259 -19.08 1.57 -9.79
C HIS A 259 -18.51 2.76 -9.01
N THR A 260 -17.19 2.81 -8.90
CA THR A 260 -16.47 3.97 -8.34
C THR A 260 -15.40 4.44 -9.31
N LEU A 261 -15.10 5.73 -9.29
CA LEU A 261 -14.04 6.34 -10.07
C LEU A 261 -13.12 7.12 -9.14
N ALA A 262 -11.86 6.71 -9.06
CA ALA A 262 -10.80 7.53 -8.49
C ALA A 262 -9.96 8.15 -9.61
N VAL A 263 -9.68 9.44 -9.50
CA VAL A 263 -8.77 10.17 -10.38
C VAL A 263 -7.64 10.71 -9.53
N LEU A 264 -6.43 10.27 -9.82
CA LEU A 264 -5.23 10.62 -9.07
C LEU A 264 -4.36 11.55 -9.92
N PRO A 265 -3.98 12.74 -9.40
CA PRO A 265 -3.12 13.66 -10.14
C PRO A 265 -1.75 13.04 -10.36
N LEU A 266 -1.21 13.17 -11.56
CA LEU A 266 0.18 12.84 -11.86
C LEU A 266 1.04 14.10 -11.82
N ALA A 267 2.35 13.95 -11.72
CA ALA A 267 3.23 15.10 -11.82
C ALA A 267 3.04 15.76 -13.18
N ASP A 268 2.80 17.06 -13.16
CA ASP A 268 2.76 17.85 -14.41
C ASP A 268 4.12 17.72 -15.09
N ALA A 269 4.11 17.37 -16.37
CA ALA A 269 5.29 17.55 -17.18
C ALA A 269 5.61 19.04 -17.13
N SER A 270 6.72 19.42 -16.55
CA SER A 270 7.29 20.76 -16.79
C SER A 270 7.28 20.98 -18.29
N ASP A 271 6.68 22.11 -18.70
CA ASP A 271 6.64 22.56 -20.11
C ASP A 271 7.94 22.13 -20.81
N PRO A 272 7.91 21.34 -21.88
CA PRO A 272 9.13 20.95 -22.57
C PRO A 272 9.72 22.21 -23.21
N GLY A 273 10.36 23.04 -22.42
CA GLY A 273 11.30 24.00 -22.93
C GLY A 273 12.28 23.24 -23.81
N GLU A 274 12.61 23.77 -24.99
CA GLU A 274 13.40 23.23 -26.09
C GLU A 274 14.46 22.17 -25.69
N GLY A 275 14.06 20.98 -25.36
CA GLY A 275 14.90 19.91 -24.83
C GLY A 275 14.10 18.78 -24.16
N GLY A 276 12.79 18.68 -24.44
CA GLY A 276 11.90 17.71 -23.82
C GLY A 276 12.45 16.30 -23.87
N GLN A 277 12.73 15.75 -22.67
CA GLN A 277 13.10 14.35 -22.52
C GLN A 277 11.96 13.48 -23.09
N ALA A 278 12.30 12.57 -23.98
CA ALA A 278 11.35 11.59 -24.48
C ALA A 278 10.74 10.82 -23.30
N GLY A 279 9.42 10.95 -23.09
CA GLY A 279 8.70 10.30 -22.01
C GLY A 279 8.01 11.24 -21.01
N ALA A 280 8.16 12.55 -21.11
CA ALA A 280 7.40 13.50 -20.29
C ALA A 280 5.89 13.37 -20.57
N LEU A 281 5.09 13.23 -19.52
CA LEU A 281 3.63 13.17 -19.61
C LEU A 281 3.08 14.52 -20.08
N PRO A 282 1.99 14.58 -20.89
CA PRO A 282 1.36 15.84 -21.24
C PRO A 282 0.86 16.58 -20.01
N PRO A 283 0.74 17.93 -20.06
CA PRO A 283 0.52 18.78 -18.90
C PRO A 283 -0.75 18.47 -18.09
N HIS A 284 -1.73 17.79 -18.66
CA HIS A 284 -2.95 17.40 -17.94
C HIS A 284 -3.18 15.90 -18.09
N CYS A 285 -2.53 15.13 -17.25
CA CYS A 285 -2.66 13.68 -17.22
C CYS A 285 -2.94 13.21 -15.77
N SER A 286 -3.83 12.25 -15.64
CA SER A 286 -4.16 11.63 -14.34
C SER A 286 -4.23 10.11 -14.48
N SER A 287 -4.02 9.42 -13.35
CA SER A 287 -4.32 7.99 -13.24
C SER A 287 -5.80 7.81 -12.87
N PHE A 288 -6.49 7.03 -13.67
CA PHE A 288 -7.91 6.70 -13.49
C PHE A 288 -8.03 5.28 -12.96
N VAL A 289 -8.72 5.12 -11.85
CA VAL A 289 -9.01 3.83 -11.23
C VAL A 289 -10.51 3.63 -11.19
N VAL A 290 -11.02 2.80 -12.10
CA VAL A 290 -12.45 2.46 -12.17
C VAL A 290 -12.70 1.12 -11.53
N THR A 291 -13.49 1.09 -10.45
CA THR A 291 -13.86 -0.14 -9.76
C THR A 291 -15.30 -0.51 -10.05
N ALA A 292 -15.52 -1.72 -10.57
CA ALA A 292 -16.84 -2.24 -10.92
C ALA A 292 -16.95 -3.74 -10.61
N PRO A 293 -18.16 -4.35 -10.65
CA PRO A 293 -18.32 -5.80 -10.67
C PRO A 293 -17.40 -6.42 -11.72
N SER A 294 -16.76 -7.54 -11.39
CA SER A 294 -15.67 -8.10 -12.22
C SER A 294 -16.09 -8.37 -13.67
N GLU A 295 -17.32 -8.85 -13.91
CA GLU A 295 -17.85 -9.07 -15.27
C GLU A 295 -18.01 -7.76 -16.05
N LEU A 296 -18.45 -6.68 -15.39
CA LEU A 296 -18.61 -5.38 -16.00
C LEU A 296 -17.24 -4.76 -16.32
N ALA A 297 -16.29 -4.87 -15.40
CA ALA A 297 -14.93 -4.43 -15.60
C ALA A 297 -14.26 -5.15 -16.79
N GLN A 298 -14.48 -6.47 -16.94
CA GLN A 298 -13.98 -7.23 -18.09
C GLN A 298 -14.59 -6.75 -19.42
N ARG A 299 -15.89 -6.45 -19.43
CA ARG A 299 -16.53 -5.85 -20.64
C ARG A 299 -15.92 -4.49 -21.00
N TRP A 300 -15.68 -3.64 -20.01
CA TRP A 300 -15.03 -2.34 -20.24
C TRP A 300 -13.56 -2.47 -20.68
N MET A 301 -12.85 -3.49 -20.20
CA MET A 301 -11.50 -3.80 -20.67
C MET A 301 -11.46 -4.17 -22.17
N ALA A 302 -12.52 -4.76 -22.70
CA ALA A 302 -12.62 -5.17 -24.10
C ALA A 302 -12.96 -3.99 -25.05
N LEU A 303 -13.39 -2.83 -24.55
CA LEU A 303 -13.70 -1.66 -25.38
C LEU A 303 -12.43 -1.10 -26.05
N PRO A 304 -12.52 -0.50 -27.23
CA PRO A 304 -11.50 0.36 -27.77
C PRO A 304 -11.15 1.48 -26.77
N ALA A 305 -9.92 2.01 -26.82
CA ALA A 305 -9.46 2.99 -25.82
C ALA A 305 -10.30 4.29 -25.83
N ALA A 306 -10.71 4.75 -27.03
CA ALA A 306 -11.56 5.94 -27.16
C ALA A 306 -12.97 5.71 -26.59
N ASP A 307 -13.57 4.52 -26.84
CA ASP A 307 -14.91 4.19 -26.35
C ASP A 307 -14.91 4.04 -24.82
N TYR A 308 -13.82 3.51 -24.27
CA TYR A 308 -13.65 3.47 -22.82
C TYR A 308 -13.56 4.88 -22.22
N ALA A 309 -12.78 5.79 -22.82
CA ALA A 309 -12.70 7.18 -22.39
C ALA A 309 -14.09 7.86 -22.45
N ALA A 310 -14.82 7.70 -23.55
CA ALA A 310 -16.18 8.21 -23.70
C ALA A 310 -17.17 7.61 -22.67
N THR A 311 -16.94 6.38 -22.22
CA THR A 311 -17.74 5.75 -21.15
C THR A 311 -17.47 6.37 -19.80
N VAL A 312 -16.20 6.73 -19.50
CA VAL A 312 -15.77 7.26 -18.20
C VAL A 312 -16.03 8.77 -18.08
N GLU A 313 -15.94 9.53 -19.16
CA GLU A 313 -16.05 10.99 -19.18
C GLU A 313 -17.28 11.54 -18.47
N PRO A 314 -18.51 11.03 -18.67
CA PRO A 314 -19.69 11.52 -17.96
C PRO A 314 -19.63 11.39 -16.44
N TRP A 315 -18.81 10.47 -15.92
CA TRP A 315 -18.70 10.26 -14.47
C TRP A 315 -17.87 11.33 -13.75
N LEU A 316 -17.20 12.20 -14.50
CA LEU A 316 -16.41 13.32 -13.99
C LEU A 316 -17.25 14.58 -13.76
N ASP A 317 -18.54 14.59 -14.14
CA ASP A 317 -19.42 15.76 -14.04
C ASP A 317 -18.78 17.06 -14.60
N GLY A 318 -17.98 16.94 -15.67
CA GLY A 318 -17.29 18.03 -16.34
C GLY A 318 -16.07 18.61 -15.62
N GLN A 319 -15.66 18.06 -14.47
CA GLN A 319 -14.56 18.61 -13.63
C GLN A 319 -13.20 18.68 -14.36
N LEU A 320 -12.93 17.75 -15.25
CA LEU A 320 -11.68 17.69 -16.02
C LEU A 320 -11.86 18.01 -17.52
N GLY A 321 -13.06 18.40 -17.94
CA GLY A 321 -13.41 18.57 -19.35
C GLY A 321 -13.40 17.23 -20.08
N ARG A 322 -13.11 17.26 -21.38
CA ARG A 322 -13.00 16.03 -22.20
C ARG A 322 -11.77 15.23 -21.79
N ILE A 323 -11.91 13.92 -21.84
CA ILE A 323 -10.82 12.99 -21.57
C ILE A 323 -10.47 12.17 -22.80
N GLN A 324 -9.22 11.78 -22.92
CA GLN A 324 -8.68 10.98 -24.01
C GLN A 324 -7.72 9.93 -23.46
N PRO A 325 -7.52 8.79 -24.15
CA PRO A 325 -6.47 7.84 -23.78
C PRO A 325 -5.11 8.55 -23.65
N GLY A 326 -4.32 8.13 -22.67
CA GLY A 326 -2.95 8.61 -22.50
C GLY A 326 -2.05 8.23 -23.69
N PRO A 327 -0.80 8.68 -23.73
CA PRO A 327 0.12 8.36 -24.81
C PRO A 327 0.69 6.95 -24.70
N GLY A 328 0.85 6.26 -25.83
CA GLY A 328 1.61 5.02 -25.99
C GLY A 328 1.23 3.91 -24.98
N GLU A 329 2.23 3.21 -24.48
CA GLU A 329 2.09 2.12 -23.50
C GLU A 329 1.44 2.56 -22.18
N GLU A 330 1.54 3.83 -21.81
CA GLU A 330 0.97 4.38 -20.58
C GLU A 330 -0.57 4.42 -20.60
N SER A 331 -1.19 4.43 -21.79
CA SER A 331 -2.64 4.31 -21.96
C SER A 331 -3.16 2.89 -21.73
N ARG A 332 -2.27 1.92 -21.59
CA ARG A 332 -2.65 0.53 -21.39
C ARG A 332 -3.48 0.39 -20.13
N ARG A 333 -4.61 -0.26 -20.26
CA ARG A 333 -5.48 -0.57 -19.14
C ARG A 333 -5.01 -1.85 -18.46
N HIS A 334 -5.01 -1.82 -17.14
CA HIS A 334 -4.65 -2.97 -16.30
C HIS A 334 -5.84 -3.34 -15.43
N LEU A 335 -6.13 -4.63 -15.32
CA LEU A 335 -7.25 -5.15 -14.54
C LEU A 335 -6.74 -5.85 -13.29
N TYR A 336 -7.23 -5.42 -12.13
CA TYR A 336 -6.84 -5.97 -10.83
C TYR A 336 -8.07 -6.47 -10.07
N PRO A 337 -8.20 -7.78 -9.80
CA PRO A 337 -9.21 -8.31 -8.89
C PRO A 337 -9.02 -7.75 -7.47
N LEU A 338 -10.12 -7.38 -6.83
CA LEU A 338 -10.10 -6.81 -5.49
C LEU A 338 -10.34 -7.91 -4.45
N VAL A 339 -9.26 -8.28 -3.77
CA VAL A 339 -9.26 -9.28 -2.71
C VAL A 339 -8.58 -8.68 -1.49
N ALA A 340 -9.21 -8.75 -0.33
CA ALA A 340 -8.57 -8.43 0.94
C ALA A 340 -8.06 -9.70 1.61
N THR A 341 -6.98 -9.57 2.37
CA THR A 341 -6.36 -10.64 3.16
C THR A 341 -6.15 -10.18 4.57
N TRP A 342 -6.55 -10.98 5.54
CA TRP A 342 -6.28 -10.75 6.95
C TRP A 342 -5.72 -12.01 7.59
N ALA A 343 -4.48 -11.99 8.03
CA ALA A 343 -3.90 -13.06 8.84
C ALA A 343 -4.07 -12.72 10.33
N PRO A 344 -4.82 -13.55 11.12
CA PRO A 344 -5.05 -13.29 12.53
C PRO A 344 -3.78 -13.51 13.38
N ARG A 345 -2.76 -14.14 12.81
CA ARG A 345 -1.43 -14.33 13.39
C ARG A 345 -0.38 -14.15 12.31
N LEU A 346 0.66 -13.35 12.60
CA LEU A 346 1.70 -12.99 11.62
C LEU A 346 2.98 -13.78 11.81
N VAL A 347 3.09 -14.57 12.87
CA VAL A 347 4.32 -15.26 13.27
C VAL A 347 4.05 -16.73 13.53
N SER A 348 4.95 -17.57 13.08
CA SER A 348 5.08 -18.98 13.43
C SER A 348 6.55 -19.27 13.76
N GLN A 349 6.90 -20.50 14.14
CA GLN A 349 8.29 -20.88 14.43
C GLN A 349 9.21 -20.50 13.25
N ARG A 350 10.13 -19.54 13.48
CA ARG A 350 11.12 -19.07 12.49
C ARG A 350 10.53 -18.49 11.19
N VAL A 351 9.25 -18.12 11.18
CA VAL A 351 8.58 -17.53 10.02
C VAL A 351 7.78 -16.31 10.44
N VAL A 352 7.89 -15.22 9.66
CA VAL A 352 7.12 -13.99 9.87
C VAL A 352 6.52 -13.51 8.55
N LEU A 353 5.29 -12.98 8.60
CA LEU A 353 4.58 -12.40 7.45
C LEU A 353 4.73 -10.88 7.46
N VAL A 354 4.96 -10.28 6.29
CA VAL A 354 4.99 -8.82 6.10
C VAL A 354 4.16 -8.42 4.88
N GLY A 355 3.70 -7.16 4.85
CA GLY A 355 2.92 -6.61 3.74
C GLY A 355 1.66 -7.40 3.43
N ASP A 356 1.36 -7.57 2.16
CA ASP A 356 0.12 -8.26 1.70
C ASP A 356 0.07 -9.74 2.09
N ALA A 357 1.19 -10.38 2.43
CA ALA A 357 1.19 -11.73 2.99
C ALA A 357 0.57 -11.76 4.40
N ALA A 358 0.71 -10.68 5.15
CA ALA A 358 0.11 -10.47 6.47
C ALA A 358 -1.28 -9.83 6.37
N VAL A 359 -1.35 -8.66 5.74
CA VAL A 359 -2.57 -7.85 5.60
C VAL A 359 -2.62 -7.19 4.23
N GLY A 360 -3.46 -7.71 3.35
CA GLY A 360 -3.75 -7.12 2.04
C GLY A 360 -5.07 -6.37 2.06
N MET A 361 -5.06 -5.07 1.73
CA MET A 361 -6.24 -4.22 1.82
C MET A 361 -6.86 -3.90 0.46
N HIS A 362 -8.11 -3.43 0.50
CA HIS A 362 -8.75 -2.79 -0.64
C HIS A 362 -8.02 -1.48 -0.98
N PRO A 363 -7.75 -1.19 -2.25
CA PRO A 363 -6.91 -0.05 -2.65
C PRO A 363 -7.54 1.33 -2.43
N VAL A 364 -8.85 1.42 -2.10
CA VAL A 364 -9.59 2.70 -1.97
C VAL A 364 -8.95 3.70 -1.02
N THR A 365 -8.20 3.25 -0.02
CA THR A 365 -7.52 4.14 0.93
C THR A 365 -6.03 4.33 0.64
N ALA A 366 -5.51 3.74 -0.44
CA ALA A 366 -4.09 3.80 -0.84
C ALA A 366 -3.05 3.40 0.25
N HIS A 367 -3.49 2.74 1.35
CA HIS A 367 -2.63 2.39 2.49
C HIS A 367 -1.82 1.09 2.32
N GLY A 368 -2.04 0.31 1.26
CA GLY A 368 -1.45 -1.02 1.13
C GLY A 368 0.08 -1.03 1.24
N PHE A 369 0.76 -0.17 0.48
CA PHE A 369 2.23 -0.07 0.53
C PHE A 369 2.72 0.54 1.85
N ASN A 370 2.10 1.62 2.31
CA ASN A 370 2.48 2.29 3.57
C ASN A 370 2.43 1.31 4.75
N LEU A 371 1.36 0.50 4.84
CA LEU A 371 1.24 -0.54 5.87
C LEU A 371 2.30 -1.65 5.68
N GLY A 372 2.61 -2.01 4.43
CA GLY A 372 3.70 -2.95 4.11
C GLY A 372 5.06 -2.44 4.57
N LEU A 373 5.36 -1.15 4.33
CA LEU A 373 6.58 -0.50 4.79
C LEU A 373 6.63 -0.40 6.32
N TYR A 374 5.51 -0.04 6.95
CA TYR A 374 5.38 -0.04 8.41
C TYR A 374 5.64 -1.43 9.00
N SER A 375 5.19 -2.51 8.33
CA SER A 375 5.49 -3.88 8.78
C SER A 375 6.99 -4.17 8.75
N ALA A 376 7.69 -3.76 7.68
CA ALA A 376 9.14 -3.95 7.51
C ALA A 376 9.93 -3.19 8.60
N GLU A 377 9.61 -1.91 8.80
CA GLU A 377 10.23 -1.06 9.83
C GLU A 377 9.98 -1.60 11.24
N THR A 378 8.73 -1.99 11.54
CA THR A 378 8.38 -2.53 12.87
C THR A 378 9.12 -3.83 13.14
N LEU A 379 9.22 -4.74 12.16
CA LEU A 379 9.98 -5.98 12.30
C LEU A 379 11.45 -5.68 12.61
N ALA A 380 12.09 -4.84 11.81
CA ALA A 380 13.50 -4.48 12.00
C ALA A 380 13.75 -3.83 13.35
N ARG A 381 12.89 -2.91 13.76
CA ARG A 381 12.97 -2.22 15.06
C ARG A 381 12.78 -3.17 16.23
N GLN A 382 11.85 -4.11 16.18
CA GLN A 382 11.66 -5.09 17.26
C GLN A 382 12.83 -6.06 17.37
N ILE A 383 13.42 -6.48 16.25
CA ILE A 383 14.66 -7.28 16.23
C ILE A 383 15.83 -6.48 16.83
N ALA A 384 16.03 -5.22 16.40
CA ALA A 384 17.09 -4.36 16.89
C ALA A 384 17.03 -4.15 18.41
N ARG A 385 15.84 -3.98 18.98
CA ARG A 385 15.62 -3.81 20.43
C ARG A 385 16.06 -5.01 21.26
N ARG A 386 16.23 -6.17 20.65
CA ARG A 386 16.65 -7.42 21.29
C ARG A 386 18.13 -7.74 21.09
N ALA A 387 18.86 -6.91 20.36
CA ALA A 387 20.30 -7.07 20.22
C ALA A 387 20.98 -7.06 21.59
N ARG A 388 21.88 -8.02 21.82
CA ARG A 388 22.64 -8.16 23.07
C ARG A 388 24.13 -8.34 22.76
N GLY A 389 24.97 -7.53 23.36
CA GLY A 389 26.42 -7.62 23.18
C GLY A 389 26.88 -7.56 21.72
N GLY A 390 26.19 -6.76 20.89
CA GLY A 390 26.49 -6.65 19.47
C GLY A 390 25.97 -7.82 18.61
N ARG A 391 25.30 -8.81 19.20
CA ARG A 391 24.71 -9.94 18.45
C ARG A 391 23.21 -9.71 18.25
N VAL A 392 22.76 -9.93 17.02
CA VAL A 392 21.34 -9.84 16.62
C VAL A 392 20.86 -11.25 16.28
N ASP A 393 19.83 -11.72 17.00
CA ASP A 393 19.06 -12.90 16.57
C ASP A 393 17.81 -12.45 15.84
N PRO A 394 17.73 -12.61 14.50
CA PRO A 394 16.58 -12.17 13.74
C PRO A 394 15.31 -12.98 14.07
N ALA A 395 15.43 -14.14 14.70
CA ALA A 395 14.33 -15.02 15.05
C ALA A 395 14.03 -15.03 16.57
N ASP A 396 14.52 -14.06 17.35
CA ASP A 396 14.16 -13.93 18.76
C ASP A 396 12.63 -13.93 18.93
N ALA A 397 12.12 -14.93 19.64
CA ALA A 397 10.68 -15.17 19.75
C ALA A 397 9.93 -13.96 20.35
N ARG A 398 10.56 -13.24 21.30
CA ARG A 398 9.94 -12.06 21.92
C ARG A 398 9.93 -10.85 20.97
N ALA A 399 10.94 -10.73 20.10
CA ALA A 399 10.94 -9.70 19.03
C ALA A 399 9.81 -9.96 18.04
N LEU A 400 9.67 -11.21 17.58
CA LEU A 400 8.64 -11.59 16.62
C LEU A 400 7.23 -11.46 17.22
N GLU A 401 7.01 -11.85 18.48
CA GLU A 401 5.74 -11.65 19.16
C GLU A 401 5.40 -10.17 19.40
N ALA A 402 6.41 -9.34 19.69
CA ALA A 402 6.21 -7.90 19.81
C ALA A 402 5.83 -7.28 18.46
N TYR A 403 6.48 -7.70 17.38
CA TYR A 403 6.09 -7.35 16.02
C TYR A 403 4.64 -7.73 15.71
N ASP A 404 4.27 -9.00 15.96
CA ASP A 404 2.90 -9.51 15.70
C ASP A 404 1.85 -8.65 16.42
N ARG A 405 2.04 -8.37 17.71
CA ARG A 405 1.10 -7.56 18.49
C ARG A 405 0.99 -6.14 17.96
N GLU A 406 2.13 -5.48 17.73
CA GLU A 406 2.17 -4.08 17.32
C GLU A 406 1.59 -3.89 15.92
N HIS A 407 2.07 -4.67 14.94
CA HIS A 407 1.61 -4.54 13.57
C HIS A 407 0.14 -4.90 13.41
N ARG A 408 -0.33 -6.01 14.01
CA ARG A 408 -1.75 -6.38 13.97
C ARG A 408 -2.64 -5.33 14.63
N HIS A 409 -2.18 -4.74 15.72
CA HIS A 409 -2.96 -3.70 16.39
C HIS A 409 -3.17 -2.51 15.47
N THR A 410 -2.12 -1.98 14.84
CA THR A 410 -2.21 -0.87 13.87
C THR A 410 -3.01 -1.26 12.64
N ALA A 411 -2.69 -2.39 12.03
CA ALA A 411 -3.34 -2.87 10.80
C ALA A 411 -4.84 -3.13 10.98
N ARG A 412 -5.27 -3.61 12.15
CA ARG A 412 -6.66 -3.93 12.44
C ARG A 412 -7.60 -2.74 12.24
N TRP A 413 -7.21 -1.58 12.73
CA TRP A 413 -8.03 -0.38 12.61
C TRP A 413 -8.15 0.08 11.17
N ILE A 414 -7.03 0.13 10.45
CA ILE A 414 -7.00 0.53 9.04
C ILE A 414 -7.81 -0.47 8.20
N PHE A 415 -7.61 -1.77 8.41
CA PHE A 415 -8.29 -2.84 7.67
C PHE A 415 -9.81 -2.81 7.86
N HIS A 416 -10.29 -2.78 9.12
CA HIS A 416 -11.73 -2.78 9.38
C HIS A 416 -12.38 -1.45 9.02
N GLY A 417 -11.68 -0.32 9.23
CA GLY A 417 -12.15 1.00 8.81
C GLY A 417 -12.31 1.07 7.29
N THR A 418 -11.30 0.65 6.54
CA THR A 418 -11.35 0.56 5.07
C THR A 418 -12.49 -0.32 4.59
N ASN A 419 -12.64 -1.52 5.16
CA ASN A 419 -13.71 -2.43 4.76
C ASN A 419 -15.11 -1.88 5.10
N ALA A 420 -15.27 -1.16 6.22
CA ALA A 420 -16.52 -0.49 6.56
C ALA A 420 -16.86 0.62 5.55
N ILE A 421 -15.88 1.44 5.18
CA ILE A 421 -16.02 2.45 4.12
C ILE A 421 -16.43 1.78 2.81
N VAL A 422 -15.66 0.78 2.35
CA VAL A 422 -15.97 0.07 1.09
C VAL A 422 -17.40 -0.46 1.10
N ARG A 423 -17.82 -1.15 2.16
CA ARG A 423 -19.18 -1.68 2.29
C ARG A 423 -20.24 -0.58 2.26
N LEU A 424 -20.05 0.51 3.00
CA LEU A 424 -20.98 1.63 3.02
C LEU A 424 -21.11 2.28 1.64
N PHE A 425 -19.99 2.43 0.92
CA PHE A 425 -19.94 3.14 -0.34
C PHE A 425 -20.24 2.27 -1.58
N THR A 426 -20.19 0.95 -1.45
CA THR A 426 -20.54 0.00 -2.52
C THR A 426 -21.94 -0.63 -2.36
N ASP A 427 -22.62 -0.43 -1.24
CA ASP A 427 -23.99 -0.91 -1.03
C ASP A 427 -24.99 0.05 -1.67
N ASP A 428 -25.70 -0.40 -2.69
CA ASP A 428 -26.66 0.40 -3.46
C ASP A 428 -28.08 0.39 -2.89
N ARG A 429 -28.32 -0.23 -1.73
CA ARG A 429 -29.63 -0.22 -1.05
C ARG A 429 -30.01 1.20 -0.64
N PRO A 430 -31.32 1.57 -0.69
CA PRO A 430 -31.75 2.91 -0.34
C PRO A 430 -31.30 3.39 1.05
N ALA A 431 -31.31 2.51 2.05
CA ALA A 431 -30.86 2.82 3.40
C ALA A 431 -29.33 3.12 3.45
N ALA A 432 -28.52 2.39 2.69
CA ALA A 432 -27.08 2.63 2.62
C ALA A 432 -26.75 3.94 1.91
N ARG A 433 -27.52 4.32 0.89
CA ARG A 433 -27.38 5.64 0.22
C ARG A 433 -27.65 6.78 1.16
N LEU A 434 -28.74 6.72 1.96
CA LEU A 434 -29.06 7.72 2.98
C LEU A 434 -27.96 7.78 4.05
N ALA A 435 -27.49 6.63 4.55
CA ALA A 435 -26.41 6.56 5.52
C ALA A 435 -25.12 7.17 4.96
N ARG A 436 -24.76 6.91 3.70
CA ARG A 436 -23.61 7.49 3.00
C ARG A 436 -23.70 9.01 2.93
N GLN A 437 -24.84 9.55 2.47
CA GLN A 437 -25.05 10.99 2.40
C GLN A 437 -24.97 11.64 3.79
N ALA A 438 -25.60 11.04 4.79
CA ALA A 438 -25.55 11.53 6.17
C ALA A 438 -24.10 11.50 6.71
N THR A 439 -23.35 10.42 6.45
CA THR A 439 -21.94 10.29 6.89
C THR A 439 -21.05 11.36 6.26
N LEU A 440 -21.16 11.59 4.95
CA LEU A 440 -20.37 12.62 4.25
C LEU A 440 -20.75 14.02 4.71
N HIS A 441 -22.06 14.33 4.86
CA HIS A 441 -22.54 15.62 5.39
C HIS A 441 -22.05 15.88 6.82
N LEU A 442 -22.07 14.84 7.67
CA LEU A 442 -21.59 14.95 9.03
C LEU A 442 -20.07 15.15 9.07
N ALA A 443 -19.33 14.37 8.28
CA ALA A 443 -17.88 14.51 8.15
C ALA A 443 -17.49 15.90 7.63
N GLU A 444 -18.23 16.44 6.64
CA GLU A 444 -17.99 17.79 6.11
C GLU A 444 -18.19 18.88 7.15
N ARG A 445 -19.21 18.75 8.02
CA ARG A 445 -19.56 19.73 9.03
C ARG A 445 -18.79 19.66 10.34
N LEU A 446 -18.08 18.54 10.58
CA LEU A 446 -17.35 18.31 11.82
C LEU A 446 -15.83 18.41 11.62
N PRO A 447 -15.20 19.58 11.87
CA PRO A 447 -13.76 19.75 11.75
C PRO A 447 -12.94 18.69 12.49
N PRO A 448 -13.32 18.21 13.69
CA PRO A 448 -12.58 17.14 14.37
C PRO A 448 -12.56 15.82 13.61
N VAL A 449 -13.64 15.48 12.89
CA VAL A 449 -13.70 14.25 12.09
C VAL A 449 -12.78 14.36 10.87
N LYS A 450 -12.80 15.51 10.18
CA LYS A 450 -11.84 15.80 9.10
C LYS A 450 -10.40 15.71 9.60
N ALA A 451 -10.10 16.36 10.73
CA ALA A 451 -8.77 16.34 11.34
C ALA A 451 -8.30 14.90 11.63
N LEU A 452 -9.19 14.05 12.17
CA LEU A 452 -8.86 12.65 12.44
C LEU A 452 -8.56 11.88 11.15
N VAL A 453 -9.40 12.03 10.12
CA VAL A 453 -9.21 11.37 8.82
C VAL A 453 -7.93 11.85 8.15
N VAL A 454 -7.66 13.15 8.13
CA VAL A 454 -6.45 13.71 7.51
C VAL A 454 -5.20 13.26 8.26
N ARG A 455 -5.18 13.28 9.59
CA ARG A 455 -4.06 12.76 10.38
C ARG A 455 -3.77 11.30 10.04
N GLN A 456 -4.79 10.49 9.88
CA GLN A 456 -4.62 9.09 9.50
C GLN A 456 -4.08 8.93 8.08
N LEU A 457 -4.43 9.83 7.15
CA LEU A 457 -3.87 9.83 5.78
C LEU A 457 -2.43 10.32 5.73
N VAL A 458 -2.05 11.24 6.63
CA VAL A 458 -0.73 11.89 6.65
C VAL A 458 0.29 11.07 7.44
N ASP A 459 -0.11 10.46 8.57
CA ASP A 459 0.78 9.85 9.57
C ASP A 459 0.75 8.30 9.59
N ALA A 460 -0.16 7.65 8.85
CA ALA A 460 -0.36 6.19 8.91
C ALA A 460 0.80 5.37 8.35
#